data_7124c5e4df486dd45003936ba8005eaa
#
_entry.id   7124c5e4df486dd45003936ba8005eaa
#
_cell.length_a   1.000
_cell.length_b   1.000
_cell.length_c   1.000
_cell.angle_alpha   90.00
_cell.angle_beta   90.00
_cell.angle_gamma   90.00
#
_symmetry.space_group_name_H-M   'P 1'
#
loop_
_entity.id
_entity.type
_entity.pdbx_description
1 polymer ?
#
loop_
_entity_poly.entity_id
_entity_poly.type
_entity_poly.pdbx_seq_one_letter_code
_entity_poly.pdbx_strand_id
1 'polypeptide(L)' 'MPLAEAIVFLLATSDRGMPTDMIAREINLRGLHIRKDGRPVSSEQVYAVCMANREVFVKDGGLIRLLM' A
#
# COMPACT_ATOMS: atom_id res chain seq x y z
N MET A 1 0.66 -7.99 -9.55
CA MET A 1 1.99 -7.68 -9.01
C MET A 1 2.02 -7.96 -7.51
N PRO A 2 3.18 -8.17 -6.90
CA PRO A 2 3.25 -8.35 -5.44
C PRO A 2 2.71 -7.14 -4.69
N LEU A 3 2.18 -7.37 -3.50
CA LEU A 3 1.50 -6.30 -2.76
C LEU A 3 2.44 -5.11 -2.47
N ALA A 4 3.68 -5.38 -2.09
CA ALA A 4 4.63 -4.28 -1.83
C ALA A 4 4.86 -3.42 -3.08
N GLU A 5 4.98 -4.05 -4.25
CA GLU A 5 5.14 -3.31 -5.50
C GLU A 5 3.90 -2.50 -5.85
N ALA A 6 2.72 -3.05 -5.59
CA ALA A 6 1.46 -2.34 -5.82
C ALA A 6 1.39 -1.07 -4.98
N ILE A 7 1.83 -1.16 -3.73
CA ILE A 7 1.86 -0.01 -2.83
C ILE A 7 2.86 1.03 -3.34
N VAL A 8 4.05 0.60 -3.76
CA VAL A 8 5.05 1.51 -4.32
C VAL A 8 4.48 2.23 -5.55
N PHE A 9 3.81 1.46 -6.42
CA PHE A 9 3.22 2.03 -7.63
C PHE A 9 2.25 3.17 -7.29
N LEU A 10 1.37 2.94 -6.33
CA LEU A 10 0.41 3.97 -5.93
C LEU A 10 1.10 5.18 -5.31
N LEU A 11 2.04 4.95 -4.41
CA LEU A 11 2.71 6.05 -3.70
C LEU A 11 3.61 6.85 -4.61
N ALA A 12 4.15 6.23 -5.66
CA ALA A 12 4.98 6.95 -6.64
C ALA A 12 4.18 8.01 -7.38
N THR A 13 2.86 7.86 -7.45
CA THR A 13 1.98 8.82 -8.11
C THR A 13 1.31 9.80 -7.14
N SER A 14 1.62 9.68 -5.84
CA SER A 14 1.02 10.52 -4.81
C SER A 14 2.09 11.35 -4.11
N ASP A 15 1.99 12.66 -4.22
CA ASP A 15 2.98 13.58 -3.63
C ASP A 15 2.91 13.62 -2.11
N ARG A 16 1.76 13.31 -1.52
CA ARG A 16 1.52 13.47 -0.09
C ARG A 16 1.46 12.18 0.69
N GLY A 17 1.55 11.05 0.00
CA GLY A 17 1.30 9.77 0.63
C GLY A 17 -0.18 9.46 0.73
N MET A 18 -0.51 8.32 1.32
CA MET A 18 -1.89 7.84 1.40
C MET A 18 -2.10 7.09 2.70
N PRO A 19 -3.31 7.18 3.30
CA PRO A 19 -3.64 6.30 4.43
C PRO A 19 -3.79 4.86 3.94
N THR A 20 -3.61 3.90 4.85
CA THR A 20 -3.64 2.49 4.49
C THR A 20 -4.98 2.04 3.90
N ASP A 21 -6.09 2.60 4.39
CA ASP A 21 -7.41 2.24 3.86
C ASP A 21 -7.58 2.71 2.41
N MET A 22 -7.06 3.88 2.08
CA MET A 22 -7.10 4.37 0.71
C MET A 22 -6.19 3.55 -0.20
N ILE A 23 -5.01 3.17 0.28
CA ILE A 23 -4.11 2.30 -0.49
C ILE A 23 -4.80 0.98 -0.82
N ALA A 24 -5.40 0.34 0.20
CA ALA A 24 -6.11 -0.92 -0.01
C ALA A 24 -7.25 -0.77 -1.02
N ARG A 25 -8.02 0.31 -0.87
CA ARG A 25 -9.15 0.57 -1.77
C ARG A 25 -8.69 0.73 -3.22
N GLU A 26 -7.63 1.51 -3.44
CA GLU A 26 -7.13 1.75 -4.79
C GLU A 26 -6.55 0.48 -5.42
N ILE A 27 -5.85 -0.32 -4.62
CA ILE A 27 -5.33 -1.59 -5.10
C ILE A 27 -6.48 -2.49 -5.57
N ASN A 28 -7.54 -2.56 -4.78
CA ASN A 28 -8.69 -3.41 -5.12
C ASN A 28 -9.44 -2.88 -6.34
N LEU A 29 -9.65 -1.57 -6.41
CA LEU A 29 -10.36 -0.95 -7.53
C LEU A 29 -9.61 -1.12 -8.85
N ARG A 30 -8.29 -1.02 -8.82
CA ARG A 30 -7.46 -1.11 -10.02
C ARG A 30 -6.96 -2.52 -10.32
N GLY A 31 -7.24 -3.47 -9.44
CA GLY A 31 -6.78 -4.83 -9.61
C GLY A 31 -5.27 -4.97 -9.60
N LEU A 32 -4.57 -4.13 -8.85
CA LEU A 32 -3.10 -4.11 -8.83
C LEU A 32 -2.51 -5.32 -8.14
N HIS A 33 -3.25 -5.93 -7.23
CA HIS A 33 -2.83 -7.14 -6.54
C HIS A 33 -4.06 -7.97 -6.23
N ILE A 34 -4.03 -9.24 -6.64
CA ILE A 34 -5.11 -10.19 -6.40
C ILE A 34 -4.60 -11.23 -5.40
N ARG A 35 -5.30 -11.36 -4.29
CA ARG A 35 -4.97 -12.36 -3.27
C ARG A 35 -5.31 -13.75 -3.80
N LYS A 36 -4.55 -14.75 -3.33
CA LYS A 36 -4.78 -16.14 -3.73
C LYS A 36 -6.15 -16.66 -3.31
N ASP A 37 -6.68 -16.15 -2.18
CA ASP A 37 -7.99 -16.55 -1.68
C ASP A 37 -9.15 -15.76 -2.32
N GLY A 38 -8.85 -14.84 -3.22
CA GLY A 38 -9.86 -14.04 -3.90
C GLY A 38 -10.48 -12.93 -3.07
N ARG A 39 -10.06 -12.76 -1.83
CA ARG A 39 -10.57 -11.70 -0.97
C ARG A 39 -9.90 -10.37 -1.27
N PRO A 40 -10.58 -9.25 -0.99
CA PRO A 40 -9.94 -7.95 -1.19
C PRO A 40 -8.77 -7.73 -0.23
N VAL A 41 -7.82 -6.92 -0.65
CA VAL A 41 -6.73 -6.48 0.20
C VAL A 41 -7.30 -5.58 1.30
N SER A 42 -6.88 -5.79 2.54
CA SER A 42 -7.33 -5.00 3.68
C SER A 42 -6.30 -3.94 4.07
N SER A 43 -6.75 -2.92 4.81
CA SER A 43 -5.85 -1.90 5.34
C SER A 43 -4.83 -2.48 6.30
N GLU A 44 -5.22 -3.49 7.09
CA GLU A 44 -4.30 -4.18 7.99
C GLU A 44 -3.19 -4.89 7.24
N GLN A 45 -3.52 -5.50 6.10
CA GLN A 45 -2.57 -6.17 5.26
C GLN A 45 -1.57 -5.17 4.67
N VAL A 46 -2.07 -4.03 4.20
CA VAL A 46 -1.23 -2.95 3.69
C VAL A 46 -0.29 -2.46 4.79
N TYR A 47 -0.81 -2.23 5.98
CA TYR A 47 -0.02 -1.77 7.11
C TYR A 47 1.09 -2.77 7.45
N ALA A 48 0.75 -4.05 7.49
CA ALA A 48 1.72 -5.11 7.81
C ALA A 48 2.86 -5.13 6.80
N VAL A 49 2.55 -5.00 5.51
CA VAL A 49 3.58 -4.96 4.46
C VAL A 49 4.47 -3.73 4.61
N CYS A 50 3.87 -2.57 4.90
CA CYS A 50 4.64 -1.34 5.07
C CYS A 50 5.58 -1.44 6.28
N MET A 51 5.11 -2.02 7.37
CA MET A 51 5.95 -2.16 8.57
C MET A 51 7.05 -3.20 8.38
N ALA A 52 6.83 -4.19 7.52
CA ALA A 52 7.85 -5.18 7.19
C ALA A 52 8.90 -4.65 6.21
N ASN A 53 8.66 -3.51 5.58
CA ASN A 53 9.55 -2.92 4.57
C ASN A 53 9.83 -1.45 4.92
N ARG A 54 10.32 -1.20 6.13
CA ARG A 54 10.53 0.17 6.62
C ARG A 54 11.67 0.89 5.92
N GLU A 55 12.48 0.17 5.18
CA GLU A 55 13.51 0.77 4.32
C GLU A 55 12.92 1.39 3.06
N VAL A 56 11.66 1.08 2.76
CA VAL A 56 10.97 1.59 1.56
C VAL A 56 9.84 2.54 1.94
N PHE A 57 9.13 2.24 3.02
CA PHE A 57 7.92 2.98 3.42
C PHE A 57 8.12 3.67 4.76
N VAL A 58 7.59 4.88 4.88
CA VAL A 58 7.58 5.61 6.14
C VAL A 58 6.14 5.96 6.49
N LYS A 59 5.79 5.81 7.77
CA LYS A 59 4.49 6.21 8.29
C LYS A 59 4.64 7.57 8.94
N ASP A 60 3.84 8.53 8.50
CA ASP A 60 3.93 9.91 8.98
C ASP A 60 2.52 10.47 9.11
N GLY A 61 2.08 10.66 10.36
CA GLY A 61 0.78 11.28 10.62
C GLY A 61 -0.40 10.54 10.02
N GLY A 62 -0.37 9.22 10.01
CA GLY A 62 -1.46 8.42 9.46
C GLY A 62 -1.34 8.17 7.96
N LEU A 63 -0.33 8.74 7.32
CA LEU A 63 -0.10 8.52 5.90
C LEU A 63 1.11 7.62 5.72
N ILE A 64 1.07 6.82 4.64
CA ILE A 64 2.22 6.04 4.21
C ILE A 64 2.85 6.77 3.03
N ARG A 65 4.16 6.97 3.09
CA ARG A 65 4.91 7.60 2.01
C ARG A 65 6.12 6.75 1.67
N LEU A 66 6.65 6.95 0.47
CA LEU A 66 7.91 6.34 0.08
C LEU A 66 9.06 7.08 0.76
N LEU A 67 10.01 6.30 1.25
CA LEU A 67 11.24 6.82 1.82
C LEU A 67 12.22 7.02 0.67
N MET A 68 12.35 8.25 0.23
CA MET A 68 13.28 8.59 -0.87
C MET A 68 14.14 9.77 -0.55
#